data_ef5e5e37472dac9b10898e294a09b3f2
#
_entry.id   ef5e5e37472dac9b10898e294a09b3f2
#
_cell.length_a   1.000
_cell.length_b   1.000
_cell.length_c   1.000
_cell.angle_alpha   90.00
_cell.angle_beta   90.00
_cell.angle_gamma   90.00
#
_symmetry.space_group_name_H-M   'P 1'
#
loop_
_entity.id
_entity.type
_entity.pdbx_description
1 polymer ?
#
loop_
_entity_poly.entity_id
_entity_poly.type
_entity_poly.pdbx_seq_one_letter_code
_entity_poly.pdbx_strand_id
1 'polypeptide(L)'
;MNLALLDLVGRSLQAIGWVFLPFLLTPVLCLLFPKQKLITSFQHTLSQIIDGSIMWIGEMVKWLLPALVVSIAFGVIALSIFGQAWTKFDESATYFHATIILLGSAATLLAGKHVRVDIFHAKMTSKXKALVDIXGFYALLIPFCLVLIWYAQSFVGLAWISLEGSAESDGIRGVFILKTFVSIFAVMMLMQGLSIAGRAALFLRGNPTPDVPXHIXXPLXCX
;
A
#
# COMPACT_ATOMS: atom_id res chain seq x y z
N MET A 1 -5.75 25.93 -13.91
CA MET A 1 -5.25 25.56 -12.57
C MET A 1 -3.97 26.36 -12.32
N ASN A 2 -3.83 26.98 -11.14
CA ASN A 2 -2.76 27.92 -10.84
C ASN A 2 -1.43 27.16 -10.63
N LEU A 3 -0.42 27.44 -11.47
CA LEU A 3 0.90 26.77 -11.40
C LEU A 3 1.56 26.96 -10.01
N ALA A 4 1.33 28.13 -9.39
CA ALA A 4 1.84 28.41 -8.04
C ALA A 4 1.23 27.47 -6.99
N LEU A 5 -0.05 27.12 -7.15
CA LEU A 5 -0.75 26.21 -6.23
C LEU A 5 -0.21 24.77 -6.38
N LEU A 6 0.07 24.34 -7.61
CA LEU A 6 0.66 23.03 -7.88
C LEU A 6 2.08 22.91 -7.29
N ASP A 7 2.88 23.97 -7.45
CA ASP A 7 4.24 24.01 -6.88
C ASP A 7 4.19 23.99 -5.35
N LEU A 8 3.27 24.74 -4.76
CA LEU A 8 3.07 24.73 -3.30
C LEU A 8 2.68 23.33 -2.78
N VAL A 9 1.71 22.68 -3.44
CA VAL A 9 1.28 21.32 -3.08
C VAL A 9 2.46 20.35 -3.23
N GLY A 10 3.23 20.45 -4.32
CA GLY A 10 4.39 19.60 -4.55
C GLY A 10 5.44 19.74 -3.43
N ARG A 11 5.77 20.96 -3.06
CA ARG A 11 6.73 21.26 -1.98
C ARG A 11 6.21 20.78 -0.61
N SER A 12 4.90 20.95 -0.37
CA SER A 12 4.29 20.48 0.89
C SER A 12 4.37 18.96 1.00
N LEU A 13 4.06 18.24 -0.08
CA LEU A 13 4.17 16.77 -0.13
C LEU A 13 5.62 16.32 0.06
N GLN A 14 6.56 17.02 -0.55
CA GLN A 14 7.99 16.74 -0.40
C GLN A 14 8.44 16.95 1.07
N ALA A 15 8.04 18.05 1.68
CA ALA A 15 8.35 18.35 3.08
C ALA A 15 7.77 17.27 4.01
N ILE A 16 6.52 16.85 3.76
CA ILE A 16 5.88 15.73 4.51
C ILE A 16 6.73 14.46 4.35
N GLY A 17 7.18 14.15 3.13
CA GLY A 17 8.04 12.99 2.87
C GLY A 17 9.34 13.03 3.69
N TRP A 18 10.00 14.19 3.74
CA TRP A 18 11.22 14.36 4.55
C TRP A 18 10.97 14.18 6.05
N VAL A 19 9.81 14.67 6.55
CA VAL A 19 9.40 14.49 7.95
C VAL A 19 9.13 13.00 8.27
N PHE A 20 8.57 12.25 7.30
CA PHE A 20 8.26 10.83 7.50
C PHE A 20 9.50 9.93 7.41
N LEU A 21 10.58 10.39 6.78
CA LEU A 21 11.77 9.58 6.56
C LEU A 21 12.40 9.05 7.86
N PRO A 22 12.56 9.87 8.93
CA PRO A 22 13.10 9.34 10.19
C PRO A 22 12.21 8.29 10.86
N PHE A 23 10.88 8.28 10.60
CA PHE A 23 10.01 7.24 11.14
C PHE A 23 10.38 5.84 10.63
N LEU A 24 10.96 5.75 9.41
CA LEU A 24 11.43 4.47 8.87
C LEU A 24 12.55 3.85 9.71
N LEU A 25 13.22 4.64 10.55
CA LEU A 25 14.28 4.15 11.44
C LEU A 25 13.75 3.61 12.77
N THR A 26 12.44 3.78 13.08
CA THR A 26 11.90 3.39 14.39
C THR A 26 12.06 1.90 14.72
N PRO A 27 11.93 0.93 13.78
CA PRO A 27 12.22 -0.47 14.10
C PRO A 27 13.67 -0.70 14.52
N VAL A 28 14.61 -0.03 13.84
CA VAL A 28 16.05 -0.10 14.19
C VAL A 28 16.29 0.49 15.57
N LEU A 29 15.66 1.64 15.87
CA LEU A 29 15.77 2.27 17.20
C LEU A 29 15.21 1.34 18.28
N CYS A 30 14.12 0.62 18.03
CA CYS A 30 13.58 -0.38 18.96
C CYS A 30 14.57 -1.52 19.19
N LEU A 31 15.32 -1.93 18.16
CA LEU A 31 16.35 -2.97 18.28
C LEU A 31 17.55 -2.48 19.10
N LEU A 32 17.97 -1.21 18.90
CA LEU A 32 19.14 -0.65 19.58
C LEU A 32 18.84 -0.27 21.02
N PHE A 33 17.64 0.25 21.28
CA PHE A 33 17.26 0.78 22.60
C PHE A 33 16.00 0.08 23.16
N PRO A 34 16.06 -1.24 23.42
CA PRO A 34 14.85 -2.01 23.80
C PRO A 34 14.29 -1.64 25.17
N LYS A 35 15.09 -1.01 26.04
CA LYS A 35 14.68 -0.63 27.40
C LYS A 35 14.00 0.75 27.46
N GLN A 36 14.05 1.54 26.37
CA GLN A 36 13.41 2.86 26.36
C GLN A 36 11.92 2.71 26.04
N LYS A 37 11.10 2.81 27.07
CA LYS A 37 9.63 2.69 27.00
C LYS A 37 9.02 3.68 26.00
N LEU A 38 9.61 4.87 25.85
CA LEU A 38 9.12 5.89 24.93
C LEU A 38 9.16 5.38 23.46
N ILE A 39 10.30 4.80 23.06
CA ILE A 39 10.51 4.31 21.68
C ILE A 39 9.59 3.11 21.41
N THR A 40 9.53 2.15 22.34
CA THR A 40 8.71 0.95 22.18
C THR A 40 7.22 1.27 22.17
N SER A 41 6.76 2.18 23.06
CA SER A 41 5.37 2.63 23.10
C SER A 41 5.00 3.41 21.85
N PHE A 42 5.90 4.27 21.37
CA PHE A 42 5.70 5.01 20.12
C PHE A 42 5.54 4.04 18.93
N GLN A 43 6.45 3.05 18.79
CA GLN A 43 6.37 2.07 17.72
C GLN A 43 5.07 1.26 17.81
N HIS A 44 4.65 0.89 19.01
CA HIS A 44 3.41 0.14 19.25
C HIS A 44 2.20 0.95 18.74
N THR A 45 2.08 2.21 19.17
CA THR A 45 0.98 3.11 18.74
C THR A 45 1.03 3.37 17.24
N LEU A 46 2.21 3.61 16.68
CA LEU A 46 2.40 3.85 15.24
C LEU A 46 1.91 2.65 14.43
N SER A 47 2.30 1.43 14.83
CA SER A 47 1.84 0.22 14.15
C SER A 47 0.32 0.07 14.21
N GLN A 48 -0.31 0.36 15.36
CA GLN A 48 -1.77 0.28 15.51
C GLN A 48 -2.49 1.27 14.59
N ILE A 49 -1.99 2.51 14.50
CA ILE A 49 -2.58 3.54 13.63
C ILE A 49 -2.46 3.13 12.16
N ILE A 50 -1.28 2.68 11.74
CA ILE A 50 -1.04 2.23 10.37
C ILE A 50 -1.99 1.05 10.03
N ASP A 51 -2.01 0.03 10.88
CA ASP A 51 -2.82 -1.17 10.65
C ASP A 51 -4.31 -0.85 10.57
N GLY A 52 -4.79 0.02 11.47
CA GLY A 52 -6.19 0.46 11.46
C GLY A 52 -6.55 1.21 10.17
N SER A 53 -5.68 2.11 9.73
CA SER A 53 -5.88 2.89 8.50
C SER A 53 -5.89 1.99 7.26
N ILE A 54 -4.90 1.08 7.16
CA ILE A 54 -4.77 0.15 6.04
C ILE A 54 -5.96 -0.82 6.00
N MET A 55 -6.39 -1.30 7.16
CA MET A 55 -7.57 -2.17 7.28
C MET A 55 -8.83 -1.44 6.76
N TRP A 56 -9.04 -0.21 7.20
CA TRP A 56 -10.18 0.59 6.78
C TRP A 56 -10.20 0.78 5.26
N ILE A 57 -9.05 1.12 4.66
CA ILE A 57 -8.92 1.25 3.20
C ILE A 57 -9.24 -0.08 2.51
N GLY A 58 -8.69 -1.19 3.01
CA GLY A 58 -8.94 -2.53 2.47
C GLY A 58 -10.42 -2.91 2.49
N GLU A 59 -11.11 -2.58 3.60
CA GLU A 59 -12.55 -2.84 3.75
C GLU A 59 -13.38 -2.01 2.75
N MET A 60 -12.97 -0.78 2.47
CA MET A 60 -13.63 0.06 1.47
C MET A 60 -13.41 -0.51 0.05
N VAL A 61 -12.16 -0.84 -0.26
CA VAL A 61 -11.73 -1.28 -1.60
C VAL A 61 -12.36 -2.63 -1.97
N LYS A 62 -12.61 -3.54 -1.02
CA LYS A 62 -13.22 -4.84 -1.33
C LYS A 62 -14.60 -4.71 -1.97
N TRP A 63 -15.34 -3.63 -1.66
CA TRP A 63 -16.66 -3.39 -2.25
C TRP A 63 -16.59 -3.04 -3.75
N LEU A 64 -15.41 -2.74 -4.27
CA LEU A 64 -15.21 -2.57 -5.72
C LEU A 64 -15.15 -3.90 -6.46
N LEU A 65 -14.94 -5.05 -5.77
CA LEU A 65 -14.93 -6.37 -6.42
C LEU A 65 -16.28 -6.70 -7.10
N PRO A 66 -17.43 -6.62 -6.40
CA PRO A 66 -18.69 -6.84 -7.09
C PRO A 66 -18.96 -5.80 -8.18
N ALA A 67 -18.55 -4.55 -7.99
CA ALA A 67 -18.68 -3.51 -9.04
C ALA A 67 -17.87 -3.88 -10.29
N LEU A 68 -16.65 -4.41 -10.10
CA LEU A 68 -15.79 -4.89 -11.19
C LEU A 68 -16.48 -6.04 -11.96
N VAL A 69 -17.01 -7.02 -11.22
CA VAL A 69 -17.70 -8.18 -11.84
C VAL A 69 -18.92 -7.71 -12.67
N VAL A 70 -19.72 -6.81 -12.09
CA VAL A 70 -20.91 -6.27 -12.76
C VAL A 70 -20.50 -5.48 -14.02
N SER A 71 -19.44 -4.67 -13.92
CA SER A 71 -18.96 -3.87 -15.05
C SER A 71 -18.52 -4.77 -16.22
N ILE A 72 -17.72 -5.81 -15.93
CA ILE A 72 -17.24 -6.76 -16.95
C ILE A 72 -18.43 -7.53 -17.54
N ALA A 73 -19.31 -8.07 -16.70
CA ALA A 73 -20.47 -8.85 -17.15
C ALA A 73 -21.38 -8.00 -18.04
N PHE A 74 -21.61 -6.75 -17.66
CA PHE A 74 -22.40 -5.81 -18.43
C PHE A 74 -21.78 -5.55 -19.82
N GLY A 75 -20.46 -5.29 -19.87
CA GLY A 75 -19.75 -5.05 -21.12
C GLY A 75 -19.87 -6.24 -22.08
N VAL A 76 -19.68 -7.47 -21.56
CA VAL A 76 -19.81 -8.71 -22.34
C VAL A 76 -21.24 -8.88 -22.88
N ILE A 77 -22.25 -8.67 -22.02
CA ILE A 77 -23.67 -8.80 -22.40
C ILE A 77 -24.04 -7.73 -23.45
N ALA A 78 -23.60 -6.49 -23.24
CA ALA A 78 -23.87 -5.38 -24.16
C ALA A 78 -23.31 -5.67 -25.56
N LEU A 79 -22.08 -6.15 -25.61
CA LEU A 79 -21.43 -6.51 -26.88
C LEU A 79 -22.12 -7.72 -27.55
N SER A 80 -22.44 -8.76 -26.77
CA SER A 80 -22.98 -10.02 -27.29
C SER A 80 -24.42 -9.89 -27.79
N ILE A 81 -25.26 -9.12 -27.06
CA ILE A 81 -26.70 -9.02 -27.34
C ILE A 81 -26.99 -7.80 -28.24
N PHE A 82 -26.39 -6.65 -27.93
CA PHE A 82 -26.71 -5.40 -28.62
C PHE A 82 -25.68 -5.04 -29.71
N GLY A 83 -24.55 -5.77 -29.80
CA GLY A 83 -23.48 -5.50 -30.75
C GLY A 83 -22.80 -4.14 -30.52
N GLN A 84 -22.90 -3.58 -29.29
CA GLN A 84 -22.35 -2.29 -28.97
C GLN A 84 -21.37 -2.38 -27.81
N ALA A 85 -20.19 -1.80 -27.99
CA ALA A 85 -19.20 -1.62 -26.93
C ALA A 85 -19.35 -0.19 -26.38
N TRP A 86 -19.51 -0.09 -25.08
CA TRP A 86 -19.54 1.21 -24.40
C TRP A 86 -18.21 1.44 -23.66
N THR A 87 -17.35 2.21 -24.29
CA THR A 87 -15.97 2.46 -23.85
C THR A 87 -15.87 2.82 -22.35
N LYS A 88 -16.79 3.66 -21.87
CA LYS A 88 -16.77 4.07 -20.45
C LYS A 88 -16.96 2.90 -19.48
N PHE A 89 -17.80 1.90 -19.85
CA PHE A 89 -18.01 0.72 -19.01
C PHE A 89 -16.79 -0.21 -19.03
N ASP A 90 -16.21 -0.40 -20.21
CA ASP A 90 -15.00 -1.22 -20.36
C ASP A 90 -13.83 -0.60 -19.60
N GLU A 91 -13.68 0.72 -19.69
CA GLU A 91 -12.65 1.44 -18.94
C GLU A 91 -12.93 1.46 -17.43
N SER A 92 -14.21 1.50 -17.00
CA SER A 92 -14.53 1.47 -15.58
C SER A 92 -14.03 0.19 -14.91
N ALA A 93 -14.07 -0.95 -15.62
CA ALA A 93 -13.49 -2.20 -15.14
C ALA A 93 -11.98 -2.06 -14.87
N THR A 94 -11.26 -1.40 -15.78
CA THR A 94 -9.82 -1.12 -15.59
C THR A 94 -9.58 -0.25 -14.36
N TYR A 95 -10.40 0.80 -14.14
CA TYR A 95 -10.31 1.68 -12.97
C TYR A 95 -10.57 0.92 -11.67
N PHE A 96 -11.63 0.10 -11.63
CA PHE A 96 -11.93 -0.73 -10.45
C PHE A 96 -10.79 -1.72 -10.18
N HIS A 97 -10.32 -2.42 -11.21
CA HIS A 97 -9.24 -3.41 -11.10
C HIS A 97 -7.95 -2.76 -10.56
N ALA A 98 -7.52 -1.65 -11.15
CA ALA A 98 -6.31 -0.96 -10.70
C ALA A 98 -6.46 -0.44 -9.26
N THR A 99 -7.63 0.11 -8.90
CA THR A 99 -7.89 0.57 -7.53
C THR A 99 -7.81 -0.59 -6.53
N ILE A 100 -8.44 -1.73 -6.85
CA ILE A 100 -8.43 -2.93 -6.00
C ILE A 100 -6.99 -3.42 -5.77
N ILE A 101 -6.20 -3.54 -6.83
CA ILE A 101 -4.83 -4.04 -6.72
C ILE A 101 -3.94 -3.03 -5.97
N LEU A 102 -3.94 -1.77 -6.40
CA LEU A 102 -3.00 -0.78 -5.87
C LEU A 102 -3.32 -0.39 -4.43
N LEU A 103 -4.59 -0.15 -4.10
CA LEU A 103 -4.96 0.25 -2.74
C LEU A 103 -5.16 -0.96 -1.82
N GLY A 104 -5.55 -2.13 -2.37
CA GLY A 104 -5.75 -3.35 -1.59
C GLY A 104 -4.47 -4.09 -1.21
N SER A 105 -3.35 -3.83 -1.92
CA SER A 105 -2.07 -4.56 -1.71
C SER A 105 -1.54 -4.42 -0.28
N ALA A 106 -1.61 -3.23 0.32
CA ALA A 106 -1.13 -3.02 1.68
C ALA A 106 -1.98 -3.81 2.70
N ALA A 107 -3.31 -3.91 2.46
CA ALA A 107 -4.19 -4.70 3.31
C ALA A 107 -3.90 -6.21 3.19
N THR A 108 -3.56 -6.69 1.97
CA THR A 108 -3.14 -8.09 1.79
C THR A 108 -1.78 -8.34 2.43
N LEU A 109 -0.89 -7.35 2.46
CA LEU A 109 0.38 -7.43 3.16
C LEU A 109 0.15 -7.52 4.68
N LEU A 110 -0.74 -6.69 5.23
CA LEU A 110 -1.16 -6.74 6.64
C LEU A 110 -1.72 -8.12 6.99
N ALA A 111 -2.57 -8.66 6.12
CA ALA A 111 -3.21 -9.98 6.31
C ALA A 111 -2.22 -11.16 6.17
N GLY A 112 -0.96 -10.91 5.80
CA GLY A 112 0.03 -11.96 5.57
C GLY A 112 -0.30 -12.84 4.38
N LYS A 113 -1.14 -12.36 3.46
CA LYS A 113 -1.63 -13.12 2.29
C LYS A 113 -0.84 -12.81 1.01
N HIS A 114 0.23 -12.02 1.11
CA HIS A 114 1.18 -11.89 0.01
C HIS A 114 1.87 -13.24 -0.23
N VAL A 115 2.11 -13.55 -1.50
CA VAL A 115 2.80 -14.79 -1.88
C VAL A 115 4.17 -14.83 -1.19
N ARG A 116 4.40 -15.86 -0.40
CA ARG A 116 5.66 -16.13 0.29
C ARG A 116 6.23 -17.45 -0.21
N VAL A 117 7.53 -17.61 -0.10
CA VAL A 117 8.17 -18.90 -0.37
C VAL A 117 8.01 -19.76 0.90
N ASP A 118 6.82 -20.33 1.07
CA ASP A 118 6.41 -21.03 2.29
C ASP A 118 7.32 -22.24 2.63
N ILE A 119 7.94 -22.85 1.61
CA ILE A 119 8.85 -23.97 1.79
C ILE A 119 9.98 -23.62 2.78
N PHE A 120 10.52 -22.41 2.66
CA PHE A 120 11.55 -21.92 3.58
C PHE A 120 10.93 -21.34 4.86
N HIS A 121 9.88 -20.56 4.71
CA HIS A 121 9.25 -19.84 5.83
C HIS A 121 8.65 -20.80 6.87
N ALA A 122 8.03 -21.91 6.42
CA ALA A 122 7.43 -22.89 7.34
C ALA A 122 8.44 -23.55 8.28
N LYS A 123 9.69 -23.74 7.81
CA LYS A 123 10.76 -24.39 8.59
C LYS A 123 11.53 -23.41 9.49
N MET A 124 11.28 -22.10 9.37
CA MET A 124 11.99 -21.09 10.16
C MET A 124 11.41 -20.97 11.56
N THR A 125 12.29 -20.74 12.53
CA THR A 125 11.88 -20.37 13.89
C THR A 125 11.26 -18.94 13.85
N SER A 126 10.44 -18.62 14.86
CA SER A 126 9.80 -17.31 14.97
C SER A 126 10.82 -16.15 14.93
N LYS A 127 11.97 -16.36 15.53
CA LYS A 127 13.08 -15.38 15.45
C LYS A 127 13.65 -15.24 14.04
N UNK A 128 13.72 -16.09 13.24
CA UNK A 128 14.11 -16.05 11.99
C UNK A 128 13.23 -15.42 11.17
N LYS A 129 11.97 -15.75 11.35
CA LYS A 129 10.92 -15.06 10.60
C LYS A 129 10.99 -13.54 10.82
N ALA A 130 11.06 -13.12 12.07
CA ALA A 130 11.15 -11.71 12.42
C ALA A 130 12.37 -11.01 11.81
N LEU A 131 13.50 -11.70 11.76
CA LEU A 131 14.72 -11.15 11.13
C LEU A 131 14.56 -11.03 9.62
N VAL A 132 13.91 -11.99 8.97
CA VAL A 132 13.62 -11.96 7.53
C VAL A 132 12.66 -10.80 7.21
N ASP A 133 11.66 -10.56 8.06
CA ASP A 133 10.73 -9.44 7.88
C ASP A 133 11.46 -8.10 7.96
N ILE A 134 12.36 -7.94 8.91
CA ILE A 134 13.19 -6.74 9.02
C ILE A 134 14.16 -6.60 7.83
N UNK A 135 14.72 -7.58 7.48
CA UNK A 135 15.51 -7.57 6.44
C UNK A 135 14.90 -7.33 5.23
N GLY A 136 13.83 -7.90 4.95
CA GLY A 136 13.04 -7.68 3.75
C GLY A 136 12.53 -6.25 3.62
N PHE A 137 12.11 -5.67 4.72
CA PHE A 137 11.67 -4.27 4.75
C PHE A 137 12.79 -3.32 4.31
N TYR A 138 13.96 -3.43 4.94
CA TYR A 138 15.06 -2.47 4.68
C TYR A 138 15.78 -2.74 3.35
N ALA A 139 16.03 -4.01 3.00
CA ALA A 139 16.84 -4.36 1.84
C ALA A 139 16.04 -4.43 0.54
N LEU A 140 14.74 -4.73 0.62
CA LEU A 140 13.92 -4.94 -0.58
C LEU A 140 12.80 -3.92 -0.70
N LEU A 141 11.96 -3.79 0.33
CA LEU A 141 10.74 -2.98 0.23
C LEU A 141 11.04 -1.48 0.16
N ILE A 142 11.93 -0.98 1.02
CA ILE A 142 12.30 0.46 1.00
C ILE A 142 12.94 0.84 -0.35
N PRO A 143 14.00 0.16 -0.83
CA PRO A 143 14.58 0.54 -2.12
C PRO A 143 13.59 0.44 -3.29
N PHE A 144 12.77 -0.61 -3.31
CA PHE A 144 11.74 -0.78 -4.34
C PHE A 144 10.75 0.40 -4.34
N CYS A 145 10.20 0.74 -3.18
CA CYS A 145 9.21 1.82 -3.08
C CYS A 145 9.84 3.19 -3.38
N LEU A 146 11.08 3.43 -2.96
CA LEU A 146 11.78 4.69 -3.26
C LEU A 146 12.02 4.84 -4.76
N VAL A 147 12.46 3.78 -5.44
CA VAL A 147 12.63 3.78 -6.90
C VAL A 147 11.27 4.03 -7.58
N LEU A 148 10.22 3.34 -7.11
CA LEU A 148 8.88 3.51 -7.67
C LEU A 148 8.38 4.95 -7.50
N ILE A 149 8.53 5.54 -6.31
CA ILE A 149 8.15 6.93 -6.04
C ILE A 149 8.96 7.89 -6.93
N TRP A 150 10.28 7.66 -7.04
CA TRP A 150 11.17 8.50 -7.85
C TRP A 150 10.71 8.55 -9.32
N TYR A 151 10.47 7.38 -9.93
CA TYR A 151 10.03 7.31 -11.32
C TYR A 151 8.57 7.77 -11.51
N ALA A 152 7.72 7.52 -10.52
CA ALA A 152 6.32 7.93 -10.57
C ALA A 152 6.14 9.46 -10.57
N GLN A 153 7.08 10.23 -10.01
CA GLN A 153 6.95 11.70 -9.93
C GLN A 153 6.75 12.34 -11.31
N SER A 154 7.61 12.01 -12.27
CA SER A 154 7.51 12.57 -13.64
C SER A 154 6.25 12.06 -14.34
N PHE A 155 5.97 10.76 -14.19
CA PHE A 155 4.84 10.06 -14.81
C PHE A 155 3.49 10.63 -14.32
N VAL A 156 3.36 10.81 -13.02
CA VAL A 156 2.14 11.38 -12.40
C VAL A 156 2.08 12.89 -12.65
N GLY A 157 3.20 13.59 -12.50
CA GLY A 157 3.26 15.05 -12.69
C GLY A 157 2.82 15.47 -14.08
N LEU A 158 3.32 14.81 -15.12
CA LEU A 158 2.93 15.09 -16.50
C LEU A 158 1.43 14.82 -16.72
N ALA A 159 0.90 13.73 -16.15
CA ALA A 159 -0.51 13.39 -16.26
C ALA A 159 -1.43 14.45 -15.63
N TRP A 160 -1.00 15.04 -14.51
CA TRP A 160 -1.75 16.13 -13.84
C TRP A 160 -1.68 17.44 -14.62
N ILE A 161 -0.53 17.76 -15.21
CA ILE A 161 -0.37 19.00 -16.01
C ILE A 161 -1.28 18.95 -17.25
N SER A 162 -1.34 17.79 -17.93
CA SER A 162 -2.14 17.61 -19.13
C SER A 162 -3.62 17.25 -18.84
N LEU A 163 -3.96 16.96 -17.56
CA LEU A 163 -5.28 16.39 -17.16
C LEU A 163 -5.59 15.17 -18.05
N GLU A 164 -4.63 14.25 -18.09
CA GLU A 164 -4.62 13.13 -19.01
C GLU A 164 -5.90 12.30 -18.93
N GLY A 165 -6.58 12.20 -20.05
CA GLY A 165 -7.78 11.38 -20.20
C GLY A 165 -7.50 10.09 -20.96
N SER A 166 -8.56 9.38 -21.26
CA SER A 166 -8.51 8.20 -22.10
C SER A 166 -7.99 8.52 -23.51
N ALA A 167 -7.33 7.57 -24.13
CA ALA A 167 -6.97 7.62 -25.56
C ALA A 167 -8.21 7.53 -26.47
N GLU A 168 -9.31 6.99 -25.95
CA GLU A 168 -10.55 6.85 -26.68
C GLU A 168 -11.39 8.14 -26.61
N SER A 169 -12.04 8.51 -27.70
CA SER A 169 -12.79 9.77 -27.79
C SER A 169 -13.96 9.85 -26.80
N ASP A 170 -14.57 8.71 -26.47
CA ASP A 170 -15.69 8.62 -25.52
C ASP A 170 -15.26 7.98 -24.18
N GLY A 171 -13.97 7.90 -23.88
CA GLY A 171 -13.45 7.28 -22.67
C GLY A 171 -13.57 8.17 -21.43
N ILE A 172 -13.07 7.64 -20.29
CA ILE A 172 -13.10 8.32 -18.99
C ILE A 172 -11.92 9.30 -18.90
N ARG A 173 -12.22 10.55 -18.56
CA ARG A 173 -11.19 11.60 -18.41
C ARG A 173 -10.58 11.59 -17.00
N GLY A 174 -9.98 10.44 -16.61
CA GLY A 174 -9.48 10.26 -15.25
C GLY A 174 -8.16 9.49 -15.14
N VAL A 175 -7.43 9.32 -16.24
CA VAL A 175 -6.17 8.56 -16.25
C VAL A 175 -5.15 9.14 -15.27
N PHE A 176 -5.12 10.48 -15.09
CA PHE A 176 -4.24 11.14 -14.12
C PHE A 176 -4.49 10.68 -12.67
N ILE A 177 -5.76 10.38 -12.32
CA ILE A 177 -6.12 9.83 -10.99
C ILE A 177 -5.58 8.40 -10.86
N LEU A 178 -5.78 7.59 -11.90
CA LEU A 178 -5.32 6.21 -11.94
C LEU A 178 -3.79 6.13 -11.74
N LYS A 179 -3.05 7.01 -12.43
CA LYS A 179 -1.59 7.10 -12.29
C LYS A 179 -1.17 7.50 -10.87
N THR A 180 -1.95 8.34 -10.20
CA THR A 180 -1.67 8.75 -8.80
C THR A 180 -1.71 7.57 -7.84
N PHE A 181 -2.56 6.55 -8.11
CA PHE A 181 -2.65 5.36 -7.27
C PHE A 181 -1.32 4.59 -7.21
N VAL A 182 -0.45 4.72 -8.21
CA VAL A 182 0.88 4.10 -8.18
C VAL A 182 1.74 4.68 -7.05
N SER A 183 1.70 6.02 -6.89
CA SER A 183 2.43 6.68 -5.79
C SER A 183 1.81 6.34 -4.43
N ILE A 184 0.47 6.32 -4.36
CA ILE A 184 -0.26 5.97 -3.12
C ILE A 184 0.08 4.53 -2.71
N PHE A 185 0.10 3.60 -3.67
CA PHE A 185 0.50 2.19 -3.45
C PHE A 185 1.87 2.11 -2.78
N ALA A 186 2.87 2.81 -3.31
CA ALA A 186 4.23 2.77 -2.77
C ALA A 186 4.28 3.29 -1.33
N VAL A 187 3.55 4.38 -1.04
CA VAL A 187 3.48 4.95 0.32
C VAL A 187 2.78 3.97 1.28
N MET A 188 1.65 3.40 0.87
CA MET A 188 0.89 2.44 1.69
C MET A 188 1.72 1.18 1.97
N MET A 189 2.47 0.69 0.98
CA MET A 189 3.36 -0.46 1.15
C MET A 189 4.50 -0.15 2.13
N LEU A 190 5.10 1.05 2.06
CA LEU A 190 6.13 1.48 3.01
C LEU A 190 5.57 1.57 4.43
N MET A 191 4.39 2.15 4.59
CA MET A 191 3.74 2.26 5.91
C MET A 191 3.46 0.88 6.49
N GLN A 192 2.89 -0.03 5.69
CA GLN A 192 2.57 -1.38 6.16
C GLN A 192 3.85 -2.18 6.45
N GLY A 193 4.86 -2.06 5.62
CA GLY A 193 6.18 -2.67 5.86
C GLY A 193 6.82 -2.19 7.16
N LEU A 194 6.70 -0.88 7.44
CA LEU A 194 7.16 -0.26 8.69
C LEU A 194 6.47 -0.88 9.91
N SER A 195 5.14 -1.09 9.83
CA SER A 195 4.37 -1.71 10.91
C SER A 195 4.85 -3.15 11.16
N ILE A 196 5.04 -3.94 10.09
CA ILE A 196 5.51 -5.33 10.18
C ILE A 196 6.92 -5.39 10.76
N ALA A 197 7.84 -4.57 10.24
CA ALA A 197 9.23 -4.50 10.75
C ALA A 197 9.27 -4.04 12.21
N GLY A 198 8.40 -3.11 12.58
CA GLY A 198 8.26 -2.64 13.96
C GLY A 198 7.80 -3.74 14.92
N ARG A 199 6.76 -4.51 14.52
CA ARG A 199 6.30 -5.67 15.31
C ARG A 199 7.40 -6.72 15.45
N ALA A 200 8.12 -7.00 14.36
CA ALA A 200 9.23 -7.94 14.37
C ALA A 200 10.35 -7.48 15.32
N ALA A 201 10.66 -6.19 15.33
CA ALA A 201 11.67 -5.60 16.23
C ALA A 201 11.25 -5.71 17.70
N LEU A 202 9.99 -5.38 18.01
CA LEU A 202 9.43 -5.51 19.37
C LEU A 202 9.47 -6.97 19.84
N PHE A 203 9.06 -7.92 18.97
CA PHE A 203 9.07 -9.36 19.26
C PHE A 203 10.48 -9.85 19.59
N LEU A 204 11.48 -9.48 18.77
CA LEU A 204 12.88 -9.92 18.97
C LEU A 204 13.45 -9.46 20.32
N ARG A 205 12.93 -8.36 20.85
CA ARG A 205 13.38 -7.78 22.12
C ARG A 205 12.50 -8.14 23.32
N GLY A 206 11.47 -9.00 23.11
CA GLY A 206 10.58 -9.45 24.19
C GLY A 206 9.61 -8.37 24.69
N ASN A 207 9.40 -7.33 23.90
CA ASN A 207 8.42 -6.30 24.21
C ASN A 207 7.04 -6.72 23.71
N PRO A 208 5.95 -6.23 24.34
CA PRO A 208 4.60 -6.54 23.84
C PRO A 208 4.40 -6.03 22.41
N THR A 209 3.88 -6.89 21.55
CA THR A 209 3.57 -6.54 20.16
C THR A 209 2.12 -6.06 20.06
N PRO A 210 1.83 -5.10 19.17
CA PRO A 210 0.44 -4.68 18.93
C PRO A 210 -0.41 -5.85 18.45
N ASP A 211 -1.66 -5.91 18.94
CA ASP A 211 -2.62 -6.91 18.46
C ASP A 211 -2.94 -6.67 16.99
N VAL A 212 -2.93 -7.75 16.20
CA VAL A 212 -3.41 -7.72 14.82
C VAL A 212 -4.92 -7.96 14.87
N PRO A 213 -5.73 -7.22 14.12
CA PRO A 213 -7.19 -7.44 14.11
C PRO A 213 -7.56 -8.92 13.97
N UNK A 214 -8.28 -9.25 14.69
CA UNK A 214 -8.59 -10.55 14.94
C UNK A 214 -8.91 -11.50 13.83
N HIS A 215 -9.51 -10.94 12.86
CA HIS A 215 -9.80 -11.80 11.70
C HIS A 215 -8.59 -11.97 10.77
N ILE A 216 -7.45 -11.49 11.18
CA ILE A 216 -6.18 -11.66 10.45
C ILE A 216 -5.18 -12.44 11.31
N UNK A 217 -4.82 -13.49 11.01
CA UNK A 217 -4.03 -14.31 11.69
C UNK A 217 -2.73 -13.72 11.75
N UNK A 218 -2.40 -13.48 12.58
CA UNK A 218 -1.52 -13.10 12.68
C UNK A 218 -0.64 -13.73 12.24
N PRO A 219 0.10 -13.57 11.33
CA PRO A 219 1.14 -14.43 10.77
C PRO A 219 2.30 -14.72 11.72
N LEU A 220 2.40 -13.96 12.77
CA LEU A 220 3.40 -14.20 13.86
C LEU A 220 2.83 -14.98 15.06
N UNK A 221 1.71 -15.20 14.98
CA UNK A 221 1.08 -15.80 16.04
C UNK A 221 0.99 -17.25 15.95
N CYS A 222 1.44 -17.67 15.01
CA CYS A 222 1.47 -19.13 14.98
C CYS A 222 2.82 -19.64 15.47
N UNK A 223 2.61 -19.71 16.53
CA UNK A 223 3.61 -20.14 17.26
C UNK A 223 4.17 -21.20 17.54
#